data_94a0dff5c5ec3a3cdc6219b104e7565b
#
_entry.id   94a0dff5c5ec3a3cdc6219b104e7565b
#
_cell.length_a   1.000
_cell.length_b   1.000
_cell.length_c   1.000
_cell.angle_alpha   90.00
_cell.angle_beta   90.00
_cell.angle_gamma   90.00
#
_symmetry.space_group_name_H-M   'P 1'
#
loop_
_entity.id
_entity.type
_entity.pdbx_description
1 polymer ?
#
loop_
_entity_poly.entity_id
_entity_poly.type
_entity_poly.pdbx_seq_one_letter_code
_entity_poly.pdbx_strand_id
1 'polypeptide(L)'
;FLDEPTNHLDTEGRKQLYEFVKRTSSTLIIVSHDRTLLNLLNTTCELTRSGINVYGGNYEFYKEQKGIMMNALQQQLEEKEKELRLAKKTAREMAERKNKQNVRGEKANIKKRIPRIAMNTLKDKAEKSTTKLNNIHAEKSEQLTNEMNRLRNTLTGTAALKTDFNASSLHTGK
;
A
#
# COMPACT_ATOMS: atom_id res chain seq x y z
N PHE A 1 1.30 -20.41 28.37
CA PHE A 1 1.25 -19.04 27.83
C PHE A 1 2.00 -18.10 28.76
N LEU A 2 2.91 -17.31 28.20
CA LEU A 2 3.68 -16.30 28.91
C LEU A 2 3.46 -14.94 28.24
N ASP A 3 3.04 -13.94 29.02
CA ASP A 3 2.81 -12.59 28.56
C ASP A 3 3.84 -11.66 29.22
N GLU A 4 4.69 -11.04 28.40
CA GLU A 4 5.78 -10.15 28.79
C GLU A 4 6.58 -10.67 30.01
N PRO A 5 7.09 -11.92 29.98
CA PRO A 5 7.70 -12.53 31.15
C PRO A 5 9.01 -11.87 31.62
N THR A 6 9.59 -11.01 30.78
CA THR A 6 10.86 -10.33 31.08
C THR A 6 10.68 -8.99 31.80
N ASN A 7 9.46 -8.44 31.90
CA ASN A 7 9.24 -7.06 32.38
C ASN A 7 9.63 -6.83 33.84
N HIS A 8 9.54 -7.86 34.69
CA HIS A 8 9.83 -7.75 36.12
C HIS A 8 11.02 -8.59 36.58
N LEU A 9 11.78 -9.14 35.63
CA LEU A 9 12.93 -9.95 35.93
C LEU A 9 14.23 -9.12 35.87
N ASP A 10 15.07 -9.33 36.88
CA ASP A 10 16.46 -8.87 36.86
C ASP A 10 17.29 -9.69 35.85
N THR A 11 18.55 -9.36 35.73
CA THR A 11 19.47 -10.02 34.77
C THR A 11 19.58 -11.52 35.01
N GLU A 12 19.58 -11.95 36.29
CA GLU A 12 19.72 -13.36 36.63
C GLU A 12 18.41 -14.11 36.38
N GLY A 13 17.27 -13.54 36.73
CA GLY A 13 15.95 -14.11 36.41
C GLY A 13 15.70 -14.26 34.90
N ARG A 14 16.16 -13.31 34.09
CA ARG A 14 16.10 -13.43 32.62
C ARG A 14 16.92 -14.60 32.11
N LYS A 15 18.14 -14.83 32.62
CA LYS A 15 18.96 -15.98 32.25
C LYS A 15 18.27 -17.31 32.58
N GLN A 16 17.67 -17.40 33.79
CA GLN A 16 16.92 -18.59 34.18
C GLN A 16 15.70 -18.81 33.26
N LEU A 17 14.98 -17.76 32.90
CA LEU A 17 13.87 -17.85 31.92
C LEU A 17 14.37 -18.36 30.55
N TYR A 18 15.47 -17.85 30.04
CA TYR A 18 16.04 -18.28 28.76
C TYR A 18 16.46 -19.76 28.79
N GLU A 19 17.08 -20.21 29.88
CA GLU A 19 17.43 -21.61 30.05
C GLU A 19 16.18 -22.52 30.17
N PHE A 20 15.14 -22.05 30.86
CA PHE A 20 13.87 -22.74 30.91
C PHE A 20 13.25 -22.91 29.52
N VAL A 21 13.21 -21.83 28.73
CA VAL A 21 12.66 -21.86 27.33
C VAL A 21 13.45 -22.82 26.45
N LYS A 22 14.79 -22.85 26.58
CA LYS A 22 15.64 -23.76 25.79
C LYS A 22 15.45 -25.25 26.14
N ARG A 23 15.17 -25.55 27.41
CA ARG A 23 15.08 -26.91 27.93
C ARG A 23 13.67 -27.51 27.86
N THR A 24 12.64 -26.66 27.76
CA THR A 24 11.28 -27.15 27.78
C THR A 24 10.93 -27.91 26.49
N SER A 25 10.31 -29.07 26.63
CA SER A 25 9.73 -29.84 25.52
C SER A 25 8.25 -29.51 25.26
N SER A 26 7.66 -28.69 26.12
CA SER A 26 6.25 -28.31 26.03
C SER A 26 6.05 -27.20 24.97
N THR A 27 4.86 -27.15 24.37
CA THR A 27 4.48 -26.05 23.50
C THR A 27 4.35 -24.76 24.30
N LEU A 28 5.15 -23.75 23.94
CA LEU A 28 5.12 -22.42 24.55
C LEU A 28 4.58 -21.40 23.57
N ILE A 29 3.67 -20.56 24.07
CA ILE A 29 3.26 -19.32 23.40
C ILE A 29 3.75 -18.16 24.27
N ILE A 30 4.59 -17.30 23.70
CA ILE A 30 5.22 -16.19 24.41
C ILE A 30 4.88 -14.90 23.67
N VAL A 31 4.37 -13.93 24.37
CA VAL A 31 4.24 -12.54 23.91
C VAL A 31 5.32 -11.73 24.59
N SER A 32 6.20 -11.11 23.84
CA SER A 32 7.30 -10.32 24.38
C SER A 32 7.87 -9.32 23.36
N HIS A 33 8.48 -8.27 23.88
CA HIS A 33 9.32 -7.35 23.10
C HIS A 33 10.82 -7.61 23.29
N ASP A 34 11.20 -8.59 24.09
CA ASP A 34 12.59 -9.01 24.31
C ASP A 34 13.09 -9.84 23.11
N ARG A 35 13.92 -9.21 22.30
CA ARG A 35 14.48 -9.82 21.07
C ARG A 35 15.36 -11.03 21.38
N THR A 36 16.06 -11.04 22.52
CA THR A 36 16.89 -12.17 22.93
C THR A 36 16.02 -13.38 23.19
N LEU A 37 14.92 -13.20 23.92
CA LEU A 37 13.95 -14.26 24.18
C LEU A 37 13.29 -14.76 22.88
N LEU A 38 12.85 -13.84 22.02
CA LEU A 38 12.20 -14.19 20.75
C LEU A 38 13.14 -14.92 19.79
N ASN A 39 14.45 -14.67 19.86
CA ASN A 39 15.42 -15.39 19.04
C ASN A 39 15.71 -16.83 19.51
N LEU A 40 15.23 -17.21 20.69
CA LEU A 40 15.28 -18.61 21.14
C LEU A 40 14.15 -19.49 20.59
N LEU A 41 13.14 -18.87 19.97
CA LEU A 41 11.96 -19.54 19.45
C LEU A 41 12.12 -19.90 17.97
N ASN A 42 11.49 -20.99 17.54
CA ASN A 42 11.57 -21.49 16.16
C ASN A 42 10.44 -20.97 15.27
N THR A 43 9.47 -20.27 15.82
CA THR A 43 8.32 -19.73 15.10
C THR A 43 7.97 -18.37 15.67
N THR A 44 7.85 -17.40 14.79
CA THR A 44 7.41 -16.05 15.14
C THR A 44 6.04 -15.78 14.54
N CYS A 45 5.12 -15.28 15.35
CA CYS A 45 3.78 -14.88 14.91
C CYS A 45 3.64 -13.36 15.01
N GLU A 46 3.25 -12.73 13.92
CA GLU A 46 2.92 -11.31 13.89
C GLU A 46 1.41 -11.12 13.93
N LEU A 47 0.92 -10.43 14.95
CA LEU A 47 -0.49 -10.03 15.02
C LEU A 47 -0.69 -8.75 14.20
N THR A 48 -1.56 -8.80 13.21
CA THR A 48 -1.92 -7.68 12.35
C THR A 48 -3.42 -7.38 12.45
N ARG A 49 -3.86 -6.26 11.85
CA ARG A 49 -5.29 -5.94 11.78
C ARG A 49 -6.10 -6.95 10.95
N SER A 50 -5.46 -7.63 10.02
CA SER A 50 -6.08 -8.62 9.12
C SER A 50 -5.97 -10.05 9.64
N GLY A 51 -5.24 -10.29 10.72
CA GLY A 51 -5.06 -11.63 11.30
C GLY A 51 -3.64 -11.87 11.79
N ILE A 52 -3.28 -13.14 11.91
CA ILE A 52 -1.97 -13.59 12.38
C ILE A 52 -1.17 -14.09 11.19
N ASN A 53 0.02 -13.53 11.00
CA ASN A 53 1.00 -14.02 10.05
C ASN A 53 2.02 -14.88 10.79
N VAL A 54 2.27 -16.10 10.29
CA VAL A 54 3.19 -17.07 10.90
C VAL A 54 4.46 -17.14 10.07
N TYR A 55 5.61 -16.96 10.72
CA TYR A 55 6.95 -17.07 10.13
C TYR A 55 7.67 -18.26 10.74
N GLY A 56 8.12 -19.21 9.91
CA GLY A 56 8.82 -20.41 10.31
C GLY A 56 10.28 -20.17 10.68
N GLY A 57 10.53 -19.30 11.67
CA GLY A 57 11.86 -18.96 12.13
C GLY A 57 11.81 -18.05 13.37
N ASN A 58 13.00 -17.72 13.88
CA ASN A 58 13.17 -16.82 15.01
C ASN A 58 12.89 -15.36 14.63
N TYR A 59 13.04 -14.46 15.60
CA TYR A 59 12.79 -13.03 15.40
C TYR A 59 13.68 -12.38 14.32
N GLU A 60 14.94 -12.79 14.21
CA GLU A 60 15.83 -12.27 13.16
C GLU A 60 15.39 -12.67 11.78
N PHE A 61 15.01 -13.93 11.59
CA PHE A 61 14.41 -14.42 10.34
C PHE A 61 13.14 -13.64 9.98
N TYR A 62 12.24 -13.48 10.94
CA TYR A 62 11.04 -12.64 10.74
C TYR A 62 11.39 -11.22 10.28
N LYS A 63 12.33 -10.58 10.96
CA LYS A 63 12.76 -9.21 10.65
C LYS A 63 13.33 -9.08 9.24
N GLU A 64 14.13 -10.07 8.83
CA GLU A 64 14.70 -10.13 7.48
C GLU A 64 13.60 -10.30 6.43
N GLN A 65 12.71 -11.27 6.59
CA GLN A 65 11.59 -11.53 5.68
C GLN A 65 10.68 -10.32 5.56
N LYS A 66 10.38 -9.68 6.68
CA LYS A 66 9.58 -8.46 6.69
C LYS A 66 10.29 -7.30 5.98
N GLY A 67 11.59 -7.15 6.16
CA GLY A 67 12.41 -6.17 5.45
C GLY A 67 12.37 -6.36 3.94
N ILE A 68 12.52 -7.59 3.46
CA ILE A 68 12.44 -7.94 2.04
C ILE A 68 11.04 -7.59 1.49
N MET A 69 9.98 -7.99 2.20
CA MET A 69 8.60 -7.69 1.80
C MET A 69 8.32 -6.19 1.73
N MET A 70 8.76 -5.42 2.73
CA MET A 70 8.58 -3.97 2.77
C MET A 70 9.32 -3.27 1.64
N ASN A 71 10.56 -3.69 1.35
CA ASN A 71 11.34 -3.15 0.23
C ASN A 71 10.67 -3.47 -1.11
N ALA A 72 10.15 -4.67 -1.30
CA ALA A 72 9.42 -5.04 -2.51
C ALA A 72 8.15 -4.20 -2.70
N LEU A 73 7.36 -3.99 -1.64
CA LEU A 73 6.19 -3.12 -1.67
C LEU A 73 6.54 -1.66 -1.97
N GLN A 74 7.64 -1.17 -1.41
CA GLN A 74 8.14 0.18 -1.67
C GLN A 74 8.54 0.35 -3.14
N GLN A 75 9.27 -0.61 -3.71
CA GLN A 75 9.64 -0.60 -5.12
C GLN A 75 8.40 -0.62 -6.03
N GLN A 76 7.42 -1.47 -5.74
CA GLN A 76 6.16 -1.50 -6.50
C GLN A 76 5.43 -0.15 -6.44
N LEU A 77 5.41 0.51 -5.27
CA LEU A 77 4.81 1.83 -5.13
C LEU A 77 5.53 2.87 -6.00
N GLU A 78 6.86 2.90 -5.98
CA GLU A 78 7.66 3.81 -6.80
C GLU A 78 7.48 3.58 -8.30
N GLU A 79 7.39 2.32 -8.74
CA GLU A 79 7.08 1.97 -10.12
C GLU A 79 5.71 2.48 -10.54
N LYS A 80 4.68 2.29 -9.71
CA LYS A 80 3.33 2.79 -9.97
C LYS A 80 3.26 4.32 -9.98
N GLU A 81 4.03 5.00 -9.14
CA GLU A 81 4.16 6.46 -9.16
C GLU A 81 4.78 6.96 -10.47
N LYS A 82 5.83 6.29 -10.94
CA LYS A 82 6.45 6.60 -12.25
C LYS A 82 5.47 6.37 -13.39
N GLU A 83 4.75 5.25 -13.37
CA GLU A 83 3.75 4.91 -14.37
C GLU A 83 2.62 5.95 -14.43
N LEU A 84 2.09 6.35 -13.27
CA LEU A 84 1.05 7.39 -13.17
C LEU A 84 1.54 8.74 -13.71
N ARG A 85 2.77 9.13 -13.37
CA ARG A 85 3.39 10.37 -13.87
C ARG A 85 3.51 10.35 -15.40
N LEU A 86 3.95 9.21 -15.95
CA LEU A 86 4.08 9.03 -17.39
C LEU A 86 2.71 9.05 -18.09
N ALA A 87 1.71 8.35 -17.52
CA ALA A 87 0.35 8.33 -18.04
C ALA A 87 -0.25 9.74 -18.10
N LYS A 88 -0.10 10.52 -17.02
CA LYS A 88 -0.56 11.93 -16.97
C LYS A 88 0.16 12.81 -18.00
N LYS A 89 1.48 12.62 -18.17
CA LYS A 89 2.25 13.36 -19.18
C LYS A 89 1.75 13.04 -20.59
N THR A 90 1.61 11.75 -20.91
CA THR A 90 1.11 11.29 -22.21
C THR A 90 -0.29 11.80 -22.51
N ALA A 91 -1.19 11.76 -21.52
CA ALA A 91 -2.55 12.30 -21.64
C ALA A 91 -2.53 13.79 -21.97
N ARG A 92 -1.70 14.59 -21.30
CA ARG A 92 -1.54 16.00 -21.58
C ARG A 92 -1.02 16.26 -22.98
N GLU A 93 0.05 15.59 -23.40
CA GLU A 93 0.61 15.71 -24.75
C GLU A 93 -0.41 15.35 -25.84
N MET A 94 -1.17 14.27 -25.63
CA MET A 94 -2.23 13.85 -26.56
C MET A 94 -3.36 14.87 -26.64
N ALA A 95 -3.79 15.43 -25.51
CA ALA A 95 -4.80 16.47 -25.47
C ALA A 95 -4.35 17.74 -26.21
N GLU A 96 -3.10 18.17 -26.00
CA GLU A 96 -2.52 19.32 -26.71
C GLU A 96 -2.43 19.07 -28.21
N ARG A 97 -1.95 17.89 -28.65
CA ARG A 97 -1.90 17.53 -30.07
C ARG A 97 -3.28 17.51 -30.70
N LYS A 98 -4.26 16.93 -29.99
CA LYS A 98 -5.65 16.89 -30.47
C LYS A 98 -6.26 18.27 -30.60
N ASN A 99 -6.03 19.14 -29.63
CA ASN A 99 -6.48 20.54 -29.68
C ASN A 99 -5.88 21.29 -30.86
N LYS A 100 -4.55 21.19 -31.07
CA LYS A 100 -3.89 21.77 -32.26
C LYS A 100 -4.47 21.24 -33.57
N GLN A 101 -4.76 19.94 -33.63
CA GLN A 101 -5.37 19.31 -34.83
C GLN A 101 -6.79 19.83 -35.08
N ASN A 102 -7.62 19.95 -34.03
CA ASN A 102 -8.98 20.47 -34.13
C ASN A 102 -8.99 21.92 -34.63
N VAL A 103 -8.13 22.78 -34.04
CA VAL A 103 -8.00 24.19 -34.48
C VAL A 103 -7.54 24.29 -35.94
N ARG A 104 -6.58 23.47 -36.38
CA ARG A 104 -6.14 23.43 -37.79
C ARG A 104 -7.27 22.95 -38.69
N GLY A 105 -8.01 21.93 -38.30
CA GLY A 105 -9.15 21.40 -39.04
C GLY A 105 -10.26 22.44 -39.19
N GLU A 106 -10.59 23.18 -38.13
CA GLU A 106 -11.59 24.24 -38.16
C GLU A 106 -11.19 25.36 -39.14
N LYS A 107 -9.94 25.85 -39.05
CA LYS A 107 -9.40 26.86 -40.01
C LYS A 107 -9.43 26.38 -41.43
N ALA A 108 -9.08 25.14 -41.72
CA ALA A 108 -9.11 24.55 -43.05
C ALA A 108 -10.55 24.44 -43.59
N ASN A 109 -11.52 24.08 -42.76
CA ASN A 109 -12.93 23.96 -43.14
C ASN A 109 -13.55 25.33 -43.48
N ILE A 110 -13.19 26.36 -42.72
CA ILE A 110 -13.60 27.77 -43.00
C ILE A 110 -13.03 28.18 -44.38
N LYS A 111 -11.76 27.90 -44.66
CA LYS A 111 -11.09 28.25 -45.90
C LYS A 111 -11.71 27.54 -47.13
N LYS A 112 -12.21 26.30 -46.93
CA LYS A 112 -12.90 25.50 -47.98
C LYS A 112 -14.36 25.87 -48.15
N ARG A 113 -14.91 26.86 -47.46
CA ARG A 113 -16.33 27.29 -47.49
C ARG A 113 -17.32 26.16 -47.34
N ILE A 114 -17.04 25.22 -46.42
CA ILE A 114 -17.90 24.07 -46.15
C ILE A 114 -19.24 24.57 -45.57
N PRO A 115 -20.39 24.02 -45.95
CA PRO A 115 -21.70 24.38 -45.44
C PRO A 115 -21.76 24.19 -43.89
N ARG A 116 -22.44 25.12 -43.23
CA ARG A 116 -22.52 25.17 -41.73
C ARG A 116 -23.02 23.87 -41.10
N ILE A 117 -23.94 23.17 -41.76
CA ILE A 117 -24.44 21.88 -41.31
C ILE A 117 -23.35 20.81 -41.30
N ALA A 118 -22.56 20.74 -42.36
CA ALA A 118 -21.44 19.78 -42.47
C ALA A 118 -20.30 20.13 -41.47
N MET A 119 -20.06 21.43 -41.21
CA MET A 119 -19.11 21.87 -40.17
C MET A 119 -19.54 21.40 -38.77
N ASN A 120 -20.82 21.54 -38.42
CA ASN A 120 -21.33 21.08 -37.12
C ASN A 120 -21.16 19.57 -36.95
N THR A 121 -21.47 18.76 -37.98
CA THR A 121 -21.28 17.30 -37.92
C THR A 121 -19.79 16.92 -37.74
N LEU A 122 -18.86 17.62 -38.38
CA LEU A 122 -17.43 17.40 -38.20
C LEU A 122 -16.95 17.78 -36.82
N LYS A 123 -17.47 18.89 -36.25
CA LYS A 123 -17.19 19.35 -34.89
C LYS A 123 -17.67 18.34 -33.87
N ASP A 124 -18.91 17.86 -33.98
CA ASP A 124 -19.49 16.83 -33.09
C ASP A 124 -18.65 15.53 -33.10
N LYS A 125 -18.22 15.09 -34.30
CA LYS A 125 -17.32 13.91 -34.40
C LYS A 125 -15.98 14.16 -33.73
N ALA A 126 -15.39 15.33 -33.86
CA ALA A 126 -14.12 15.69 -33.22
C ALA A 126 -14.26 15.75 -31.71
N GLU A 127 -15.37 16.32 -31.20
CA GLU A 127 -15.67 16.40 -29.76
C GLU A 127 -15.89 15.01 -29.16
N LYS A 128 -16.70 14.16 -29.78
CA LYS A 128 -16.93 12.76 -29.37
C LYS A 128 -15.62 11.97 -29.32
N SER A 129 -14.75 12.13 -30.34
CA SER A 129 -13.44 11.48 -30.37
C SER A 129 -12.51 11.98 -29.24
N THR A 130 -12.55 13.28 -28.95
CA THR A 130 -11.75 13.89 -27.86
C THR A 130 -12.24 13.43 -26.50
N THR A 131 -13.56 13.41 -26.28
CA THR A 131 -14.18 12.93 -25.03
C THR A 131 -13.83 11.46 -24.78
N LYS A 132 -13.95 10.61 -25.82
CA LYS A 132 -13.56 9.19 -25.69
C LYS A 132 -12.11 9.01 -25.27
N LEU A 133 -11.20 9.78 -25.89
CA LEU A 133 -9.77 9.72 -25.56
C LEU A 133 -9.51 10.17 -24.13
N ASN A 134 -10.13 11.28 -23.70
CA ASN A 134 -10.00 11.80 -22.33
C ASN A 134 -10.52 10.81 -21.29
N ASN A 135 -11.64 10.14 -21.55
CA ASN A 135 -12.19 9.14 -20.66
C ASN A 135 -11.24 7.96 -20.48
N ILE A 136 -10.66 7.43 -21.57
CA ILE A 136 -9.68 6.33 -21.50
C ILE A 136 -8.46 6.73 -20.64
N HIS A 137 -7.95 7.96 -20.79
CA HIS A 137 -6.84 8.44 -19.98
C HIS A 137 -7.23 8.69 -18.53
N ALA A 138 -8.44 9.17 -18.28
CA ALA A 138 -8.97 9.36 -16.93
C ALA A 138 -9.12 8.02 -16.21
N GLU A 139 -9.76 7.03 -16.82
CA GLU A 139 -9.91 5.68 -16.29
C GLU A 139 -8.56 5.05 -15.96
N LYS A 140 -7.59 5.12 -16.87
CA LYS A 140 -6.24 4.59 -16.61
C LYS A 140 -5.58 5.28 -15.42
N SER A 141 -5.66 6.59 -15.31
CA SER A 141 -5.07 7.34 -14.20
C SER A 141 -5.76 7.06 -12.86
N GLU A 142 -7.07 6.83 -12.87
CA GLU A 142 -7.85 6.43 -11.71
C GLU A 142 -7.48 5.02 -11.23
N GLN A 143 -7.38 4.06 -12.15
CA GLN A 143 -6.94 2.69 -11.82
C GLN A 143 -5.57 2.70 -11.15
N LEU A 144 -4.58 3.39 -11.72
CA LEU A 144 -3.24 3.51 -11.15
C LEU A 144 -3.26 4.18 -9.77
N THR A 145 -4.08 5.20 -9.58
CA THR A 145 -4.24 5.88 -8.28
C THR A 145 -4.83 4.93 -7.23
N ASN A 146 -5.83 4.14 -7.62
CA ASN A 146 -6.43 3.16 -6.73
C ASN A 146 -5.46 2.04 -6.33
N GLU A 147 -4.65 1.55 -7.27
CA GLU A 147 -3.58 0.58 -6.99
C GLU A 147 -2.53 1.16 -6.02
N MET A 148 -2.08 2.40 -6.25
CA MET A 148 -1.15 3.09 -5.35
C MET A 148 -1.71 3.24 -3.94
N ASN A 149 -2.98 3.62 -3.81
CA ASN A 149 -3.63 3.76 -2.50
C ASN A 149 -3.72 2.42 -1.77
N ARG A 150 -3.98 1.31 -2.49
CA ARG A 150 -3.95 -0.04 -1.91
C ARG A 150 -2.55 -0.39 -1.39
N LEU A 151 -1.50 -0.15 -2.18
CA LEU A 151 -0.11 -0.41 -1.76
C LEU A 151 0.29 0.44 -0.55
N ARG A 152 -0.07 1.73 -0.53
CA ARG A 152 0.16 2.61 0.62
C ARG A 152 -0.55 2.12 1.88
N ASN A 153 -1.80 1.70 1.76
CA ASN A 153 -2.56 1.16 2.89
C ASN A 153 -1.94 -0.14 3.42
N THR A 154 -1.40 -0.99 2.54
CA THR A 154 -0.67 -2.18 2.95
C THR A 154 0.62 -1.81 3.70
N LEU A 155 1.40 -0.85 3.19
CA LEU A 155 2.60 -0.36 3.85
C LEU A 155 2.31 0.26 5.23
N THR A 156 1.26 1.09 5.35
CA THR A 156 0.87 1.72 6.61
C THR A 156 0.24 0.72 7.58
N GLY A 157 -0.52 -0.26 7.09
CA GLY A 157 -1.13 -1.31 7.91
C GLY A 157 -0.10 -2.22 8.58
N THR A 158 1.07 -2.39 7.96
CA THR A 158 2.19 -3.16 8.53
C THR A 158 3.06 -2.33 9.49
N ALA A 159 2.97 -1.00 9.45
CA ALA A 159 3.88 -0.13 10.20
C ALA A 159 3.38 0.31 11.59
N ALA A 160 2.10 0.18 11.92
CA ALA A 160 1.58 0.65 13.20
C ALA A 160 0.31 -0.07 13.65
N LEU A 161 0.45 -1.03 14.56
CA LEU A 161 -0.58 -1.23 15.59
C LEU A 161 -0.46 -0.06 16.59
N LYS A 162 -1.08 1.07 16.29
CA LYS A 162 -1.47 2.01 17.34
C LYS A 162 -2.62 1.35 18.09
N THR A 163 -2.32 0.71 19.20
CA THR A 163 -3.32 0.28 20.16
C THR A 163 -3.85 1.54 20.83
N ASP A 164 -4.89 2.13 20.27
CA ASP A 164 -5.72 3.07 21.02
C ASP A 164 -6.49 2.24 22.06
N PHE A 165 -5.88 2.08 23.21
CA PHE A 165 -6.61 1.71 24.41
C PHE A 165 -7.49 2.91 24.79
N ASN A 166 -8.65 3.03 24.17
CA ASN A 166 -9.72 3.80 24.76
C ASN A 166 -10.00 3.15 26.12
N ALA A 167 -9.63 3.86 27.16
CA ALA A 167 -9.92 3.46 28.53
C ALA A 167 -11.42 3.20 28.63
N SER A 168 -11.80 1.93 28.52
CA SER A 168 -13.14 1.51 28.91
C SER A 168 -13.24 1.83 30.40
N SER A 169 -14.04 2.82 30.73
CA SER A 169 -14.38 3.15 32.12
C SER A 169 -14.90 1.90 32.78
N LEU A 170 -14.05 1.28 33.60
CA LEU A 170 -14.48 0.25 34.54
C LEU A 170 -15.48 0.91 35.47
N HIS A 171 -16.74 0.54 35.28
CA HIS A 171 -17.82 0.90 36.19
C HIS A 171 -17.49 0.24 37.54
N THR A 172 -16.93 1.02 38.47
CA THR A 172 -16.81 0.60 39.88
C THR A 172 -18.22 0.49 40.45
N GLY A 173 -18.79 -0.71 40.38
CA GLY A 173 -20.00 -1.04 41.11
C GLY A 173 -19.77 -0.86 42.60
N LYS A 174 -20.64 -0.06 43.24
CA LYS A 174 -20.82 -0.01 44.69
C LYS A 174 -21.40 -1.31 45.17
#